data_6e3c0379ae4739899aa07dbc9acf80a3
#
_entry.id   6e3c0379ae4739899aa07dbc9acf80a3
#
_cell.length_a   1.000
_cell.length_b   1.000
_cell.length_c   1.000
_cell.angle_alpha   90.00
_cell.angle_beta   90.00
_cell.angle_gamma   90.00
#
_symmetry.space_group_name_H-M   'P 1'
#
loop_
_entity.id
_entity.type
_entity.pdbx_description
1 polymer ?
#
loop_
_entity_poly.entity_id
_entity_poly.type
_entity_poly.pdbx_seq_one_letter_code
_entity_poly.pdbx_strand_id
1 'polypeptide(L)'
;MKDSATDARTRIDKWLWAARFFKTRSLAKAAIESGHVHCQGQRIKVSRDVSVGMQLRIRQGFDYKTVDVLAISDVRGPASVAQLLYCETPESVAERAEQTAQRQA
;
A
#
# COMPACT_ATOMS: atom_id res chain seq x y z
N MET A 1 -11.33 18.94 -14.52
CA MET A 1 -11.46 18.55 -14.19
C MET A 1 -11.43 17.79 -14.00
N LYS A 2 -11.11 17.76 -14.07
CA LYS A 2 -11.16 17.11 -13.77
C LYS A 2 -11.30 16.28 -13.50
N ASP A 3 -11.20 16.60 -13.82
CA ASP A 3 -11.63 15.78 -13.30
C ASP A 3 -11.61 14.64 -13.52
N SER A 4 -11.29 14.83 -14.33
CA SER A 4 -10.96 13.54 -14.90
C SER A 4 -10.32 12.63 -13.88
N ALA A 5 -9.57 13.17 -13.01
CA ALA A 5 -9.01 12.39 -11.89
C ALA A 5 -10.10 11.71 -11.09
N THR A 6 -11.27 12.33 -11.06
CA THR A 6 -12.39 11.76 -10.34
C THR A 6 -12.93 10.51 -11.00
N ASP A 7 -12.73 10.38 -12.30
CA ASP A 7 -13.22 9.23 -13.04
C ASP A 7 -12.23 8.08 -13.02
N ALA A 8 -10.99 8.37 -12.70
CA ALA A 8 -9.94 7.36 -12.71
C ALA A 8 -9.90 6.64 -11.37
N ARG A 9 -10.89 5.81 -11.14
CA ARG A 9 -10.93 5.00 -9.92
C ARG A 9 -9.98 3.83 -10.07
N THR A 10 -9.11 3.66 -9.08
CA THR A 10 -8.16 2.57 -9.08
C THR A 10 -8.45 1.67 -7.89
N ARG A 11 -8.65 0.40 -8.17
CA ARG A 11 -8.87 -0.60 -7.12
C ARG A 11 -7.58 -0.75 -6.31
N ILE A 12 -7.75 -1.10 -5.04
CA ILE A 12 -6.63 -1.23 -4.12
C ILE A 12 -5.62 -2.28 -4.59
N ASP A 13 -6.07 -3.38 -5.18
CA ASP A 13 -5.16 -4.42 -5.66
C ASP A 13 -4.27 -3.88 -6.79
N LYS A 14 -4.83 -3.07 -7.66
CA LYS A 14 -4.08 -2.48 -8.76
C LYS A 14 -3.11 -1.41 -8.26
N TRP A 15 -3.54 -0.59 -7.30
CA TRP A 15 -2.67 0.43 -6.73
C TRP A 15 -1.48 -0.18 -6.01
N LEU A 16 -1.69 -1.25 -5.25
CA LEU A 16 -0.63 -1.96 -4.55
C LEU A 16 0.39 -2.53 -5.53
N TRP A 17 -0.07 -3.02 -6.66
CA TRP A 17 0.79 -3.47 -7.74
C TRP A 17 1.55 -2.30 -8.37
N ALA A 18 0.86 -1.20 -8.68
CA ALA A 18 1.47 0.00 -9.27
C ALA A 18 2.52 0.62 -8.35
N ALA A 19 2.28 0.61 -7.05
CA ALA A 19 3.20 1.15 -6.05
C ALA A 19 4.31 0.16 -5.70
N ARG A 20 4.35 -0.99 -6.34
CA ARG A 20 5.40 -2.01 -6.22
C ARG A 20 5.45 -2.71 -4.85
N PHE A 21 4.35 -2.74 -4.13
CA PHE A 21 4.27 -3.54 -2.91
C PHE A 21 4.20 -5.03 -3.23
N PHE A 22 3.67 -5.38 -4.39
CA PHE A 22 3.55 -6.77 -4.85
C PHE A 22 3.96 -6.86 -6.31
N LYS A 23 4.55 -7.98 -6.68
CA LYS A 23 5.06 -8.19 -8.04
C LYS A 23 3.95 -8.33 -9.07
N THR A 24 2.79 -8.86 -8.64
CA THR A 24 1.65 -9.05 -9.53
C THR A 24 0.38 -8.61 -8.82
N ARG A 25 -0.66 -8.32 -9.61
CA ARG A 25 -1.97 -8.00 -9.04
C ARG A 25 -2.56 -9.20 -8.31
N SER A 26 -2.27 -10.40 -8.79
CA SER A 26 -2.74 -11.62 -8.13
C SER A 26 -2.20 -11.75 -6.72
N LEU A 27 -0.93 -11.41 -6.52
CA LEU A 27 -0.32 -11.42 -5.19
C LEU A 27 -0.95 -10.37 -4.29
N ALA A 28 -1.22 -9.18 -4.83
CA ALA A 28 -1.87 -8.11 -4.08
C ALA A 28 -3.27 -8.55 -3.66
N LYS A 29 -4.02 -9.14 -4.59
CA LYS A 29 -5.36 -9.63 -4.31
C LYS A 29 -5.34 -10.69 -3.21
N ALA A 30 -4.42 -11.64 -3.31
CA ALA A 30 -4.30 -12.70 -2.32
C ALA A 30 -3.98 -12.14 -0.92
N ALA A 31 -3.10 -11.14 -0.86
CA ALA A 31 -2.75 -10.51 0.41
C ALA A 31 -3.95 -9.81 1.05
N ILE A 32 -4.76 -9.13 0.24
CA ILE A 32 -5.96 -8.47 0.74
C ILE A 32 -6.95 -9.51 1.26
N GLU A 33 -7.17 -10.57 0.50
CA GLU A 33 -8.11 -11.62 0.88
C GLU A 33 -7.67 -12.38 2.13
N SER A 34 -6.36 -12.47 2.34
CA SER A 34 -5.80 -13.12 3.52
C SER A 34 -5.79 -12.22 4.76
N GLY A 35 -6.21 -10.97 4.62
CA GLY A 35 -6.20 -10.03 5.73
C GLY A 35 -4.84 -9.42 6.02
N HIS A 36 -3.94 -9.42 5.06
CA HIS A 36 -2.61 -8.85 5.23
C HIS A 36 -2.53 -7.38 4.86
N VAL A 37 -3.65 -6.80 4.38
CA VAL A 37 -3.74 -5.40 4.06
C VAL A 37 -4.97 -4.83 4.76
N HIS A 38 -4.76 -3.78 5.54
CA HIS A 38 -5.83 -3.10 6.28
C HIS A 38 -5.84 -1.63 5.90
N CYS A 39 -7.02 -1.04 5.94
CA CYS A 39 -7.18 0.39 5.74
C CYS A 39 -7.73 0.97 7.05
N GLN A 40 -6.94 1.85 7.66
CA GLN A 40 -7.33 2.50 8.91
C GLN A 40 -7.77 1.49 9.97
N GLY A 41 -7.03 0.39 10.05
CA GLY A 41 -7.25 -0.65 11.04
C GLY A 41 -8.31 -1.68 10.70
N GLN A 42 -8.93 -1.59 9.53
CA GLN A 42 -10.01 -2.49 9.13
C GLN A 42 -9.64 -3.27 7.88
N ARG A 43 -10.13 -4.50 7.79
CA ARG A 43 -10.00 -5.30 6.58
C ARG A 43 -10.76 -4.64 5.45
N ILE A 44 -10.24 -4.81 4.24
CA ILE A 44 -10.84 -4.20 3.05
C ILE A 44 -11.12 -5.27 2.01
N LYS A 45 -12.01 -4.94 1.09
CA LYS A 45 -12.30 -5.79 -0.05
C LYS A 45 -11.33 -5.48 -1.19
N VAL A 46 -11.04 -6.50 -1.99
CA VAL A 46 -10.17 -6.37 -3.16
C VAL A 46 -10.65 -5.27 -4.11
N SER A 47 -11.96 -5.12 -4.21
CA SER A 47 -12.57 -4.16 -5.12
C SER A 47 -12.62 -2.73 -4.57
N ARG A 48 -12.15 -2.51 -3.34
CA ARG A 48 -12.20 -1.18 -2.77
C ARG A 48 -11.31 -0.22 -3.57
N ASP A 49 -11.83 0.97 -3.85
CA ASP A 49 -11.06 2.01 -4.51
C ASP A 49 -10.11 2.66 -3.52
N VAL A 50 -8.90 2.96 -3.97
CA VAL A 50 -7.92 3.67 -3.17
C VAL A 50 -8.17 5.18 -3.31
N SER A 51 -7.90 5.92 -2.22
CA SER A 51 -8.06 7.38 -2.21
C SER A 51 -6.82 8.03 -1.58
N VAL A 52 -6.50 9.22 -2.05
CA VAL A 52 -5.41 10.01 -1.43
C VAL A 52 -5.78 10.31 0.02
N GLY A 53 -4.81 10.16 0.91
CA GLY A 53 -5.01 10.34 2.34
C GLY A 53 -5.40 9.08 3.07
N MET A 54 -5.69 8.01 2.35
CA MET A 54 -5.98 6.72 2.95
C MET A 54 -4.72 6.16 3.60
N GLN A 55 -4.84 5.60 4.80
CA GLN A 55 -3.71 4.97 5.46
C GLN A 55 -3.85 3.46 5.36
N LEU A 56 -2.82 2.81 4.84
CA LEU A 56 -2.81 1.37 4.61
C LEU A 56 -1.73 0.71 5.45
N ARG A 57 -2.10 -0.41 6.07
CA ARG A 57 -1.13 -1.27 6.76
C ARG A 57 -0.97 -2.53 5.93
N ILE A 58 0.25 -2.78 5.48
CA ILE A 58 0.55 -3.83 4.52
C ILE A 58 1.60 -4.77 5.11
N ARG A 59 1.31 -6.06 5.11
CA ARG A 59 2.27 -7.06 5.54
C ARG A 59 3.18 -7.43 4.38
N GLN A 60 4.50 -7.33 4.62
CA GLN A 60 5.51 -7.75 3.66
C GLN A 60 6.49 -8.66 4.40
N GLY A 61 6.43 -9.96 4.12
CA GLY A 61 7.22 -10.94 4.86
C GLY A 61 6.77 -11.00 6.31
N PHE A 62 7.68 -10.76 7.22
CA PHE A 62 7.39 -10.77 8.65
C PHE A 62 7.03 -9.39 9.21
N ASP A 63 7.16 -8.35 8.39
CA ASP A 63 7.00 -6.99 8.85
C ASP A 63 5.74 -6.38 8.29
N TYR A 64 5.19 -5.42 9.06
CA TYR A 64 4.10 -4.57 8.59
C TYR A 64 4.66 -3.19 8.26
N LYS A 65 4.12 -2.61 7.21
CA LYS A 65 4.46 -1.24 6.81
C LYS A 65 3.17 -0.44 6.73
N THR A 66 3.12 0.68 7.45
CA THR A 66 1.97 1.58 7.40
C THR A 66 2.34 2.77 6.54
N VAL A 67 1.55 3.02 5.51
CA VAL A 67 1.82 4.09 4.55
C VAL A 67 0.59 4.95 4.34
N ASP A 68 0.83 6.23 4.05
CA ASP A 68 -0.22 7.14 3.61
C ASP A 68 -0.20 7.21 2.09
N VAL A 69 -1.36 7.15 1.48
CA VAL A 69 -1.50 7.25 0.03
C VAL A 69 -1.36 8.70 -0.38
N LEU A 70 -0.36 9.01 -1.19
CA LEU A 70 -0.10 10.36 -1.66
C LEU A 70 -0.65 10.62 -3.05
N ALA A 71 -0.65 9.61 -3.91
CA ALA A 71 -1.09 9.75 -5.29
C ALA A 71 -1.67 8.43 -5.78
N ILE A 72 -2.58 8.54 -6.73
CA ILE A 72 -3.26 7.40 -7.32
C ILE A 72 -2.68 7.15 -8.70
N SER A 73 -2.33 5.89 -8.98
CA SER A 73 -1.86 5.49 -10.30
C SER A 73 -2.29 4.06 -10.57
N ASP A 74 -2.62 3.79 -11.81
CA ASP A 74 -2.92 2.45 -12.28
C ASP A 74 -1.83 1.92 -13.21
N VAL A 75 -0.70 2.62 -13.27
CA VAL A 75 0.44 2.25 -14.12
C VAL A 75 1.62 1.89 -13.23
N ARG A 76 2.22 0.73 -13.51
CA ARG A 76 3.39 0.29 -12.76
C ARG A 76 4.64 0.83 -13.44
N GLY A 77 5.19 1.89 -12.86
CA GLY A 77 6.42 2.49 -13.34
C GLY A 77 7.65 1.98 -12.60
N PRO A 78 8.81 2.61 -12.81
CA PRO A 78 10.02 2.25 -12.05
C PRO A 78 9.85 2.56 -10.57
N ALA A 79 10.74 1.96 -9.76
CA ALA A 79 10.66 2.11 -8.31
C ALA A 79 10.69 3.58 -7.87
N SER A 80 11.46 4.41 -8.54
CA SER A 80 11.55 5.83 -8.21
C SER A 80 10.21 6.55 -8.36
N VAL A 81 9.42 6.15 -9.35
CA VAL A 81 8.08 6.69 -9.56
C VAL A 81 7.11 6.11 -8.54
N ALA A 82 7.22 4.81 -8.28
CA ALA A 82 6.33 4.14 -7.33
C ALA A 82 6.45 4.77 -5.93
N GLN A 83 7.64 5.18 -5.54
CA GLN A 83 7.86 5.79 -4.22
C GLN A 83 7.14 7.12 -4.05
N LEU A 84 6.71 7.74 -5.14
CA LEU A 84 5.96 8.99 -5.08
C LEU A 84 4.49 8.77 -4.77
N LEU A 85 4.03 7.53 -4.83
CA LEU A 85 2.62 7.21 -4.62
C LEU A 85 2.26 7.09 -3.14
N TYR A 86 3.25 6.97 -2.28
CA TYR A 86 3.00 6.75 -0.85
C TYR A 86 4.14 7.30 0.00
N CYS A 87 3.85 7.42 1.29
CA CYS A 87 4.85 7.79 2.29
C CYS A 87 4.65 6.90 3.51
N GLU A 88 5.71 6.19 3.93
CA GLU A 88 5.62 5.38 5.13
C GLU A 88 5.55 6.31 6.35
N THR A 89 4.68 6.00 7.31
CA THR A 89 4.54 6.84 8.50
C THR A 89 5.79 6.75 9.38
N PRO A 90 6.13 7.83 10.11
CA PRO A 90 7.28 7.78 11.01
C PRO A 90 7.17 6.69 12.06
N GLU A 91 5.98 6.45 12.56
CA GLU A 91 5.72 5.39 13.54
C GLU A 91 6.05 4.01 12.96
N SER A 92 5.69 3.79 11.69
CA SER A 92 5.97 2.53 11.02
C SER A 92 7.46 2.31 10.83
N VAL A 93 8.19 3.36 10.44
CA VAL A 93 9.63 3.28 10.28
C VAL A 93 10.30 2.91 11.60
N ALA A 94 9.90 3.59 12.68
CA ALA A 94 10.46 3.35 14.01
C ALA A 94 10.15 1.92 14.49
N GLU A 95 8.92 1.47 14.28
CA GLU A 95 8.50 0.14 14.70
C GLU A 95 9.30 -0.95 14.00
N ARG A 96 9.51 -0.80 12.70
CA ARG A 96 10.29 -1.78 11.93
C ARG A 96 11.76 -1.81 12.36
N ALA A 97 12.33 -0.66 12.65
CA ALA A 97 13.71 -0.58 13.13
C ALA A 97 13.85 -1.30 14.47
N GLU A 98 12.90 -1.10 15.37
CA GLU A 98 12.90 -1.76 16.67
C GLU A 98 12.76 -3.27 16.54
N GLN A 99 11.85 -3.73 15.68
CA GLN A 99 11.65 -5.17 15.45
C GLN A 99 12.89 -5.81 14.85
N THR A 100 13.56 -5.14 13.94
CA THR A 100 14.79 -5.64 13.34
C THR A 100 15.88 -5.77 14.40
N ALA A 101 16.01 -4.77 15.27
CA ALA A 101 16.98 -4.82 16.37
C ALA A 101 16.70 -6.01 17.30
N GLN A 102 15.45 -6.25 17.61
CA GLN A 102 15.06 -7.37 18.48
C GLN A 102 15.39 -8.72 17.85
N ARG A 103 15.19 -8.84 16.53
CA ARG A 103 15.49 -10.10 15.84
C ARG A 103 16.98 -10.37 15.77
N GLN A 104 17.81 -9.33 15.81
CA GLN A 104 19.26 -9.47 15.76
C GLN A 104 19.89 -9.64 17.13
N ALA A 105 19.14 -9.41 18.16
CA ALA A 105 19.66 -9.47 19.54
C ALA A 105 19.81 -10.91 20.08
#